data_69c0c4c149f897ec08b4ef638ed45817
#
_entry.id   69c0c4c149f897ec08b4ef638ed45817
#
_cell.length_a   1.000
_cell.length_b   1.000
_cell.length_c   1.000
_cell.angle_alpha   90.00
_cell.angle_beta   90.00
_cell.angle_gamma   90.00
#
_symmetry.space_group_name_H-M   'P 1'
#
loop_
_entity.id
_entity.type
_entity.pdbx_description
1 polymer ?
#
loop_
_entity_poly.entity_id
_entity_poly.type
_entity_poly.pdbx_seq_one_letter_code
_entity_poly.pdbx_strand_id
1 'polypeptide(L)'
;KPEMFPDEVINVYRKNAAQPRALNAMVNYYRALLRYGRRKYKTLSDFPIIDTPTLMVWGEEDVALSKKTTLNTDRYVSNLTLKYLPGVSHWVQQEAPDQVNDLIKEFLS
;
A
#
# COMPACT_ATOMS: atom_id res chain seq x y z
N LYS A 1 -14.45 0.54 -10.60
CA LYS A 1 -15.87 0.92 -10.46
C LYS A 1 -15.92 2.45 -10.39
N PRO A 2 -16.61 3.14 -11.35
CA PRO A 2 -16.64 4.61 -11.41
C PRO A 2 -17.15 5.26 -10.13
N GLU A 3 -18.10 4.62 -9.46
CA GLU A 3 -18.70 5.09 -8.20
C GLU A 3 -17.71 5.21 -7.02
N MET A 4 -16.57 4.53 -7.08
CA MET A 4 -15.53 4.58 -6.05
C MET A 4 -14.63 5.81 -6.18
N PHE A 5 -14.64 6.44 -7.35
CA PHE A 5 -13.83 7.60 -7.67
C PHE A 5 -14.74 8.73 -8.20
N PRO A 6 -15.55 9.35 -7.33
CA PRO A 6 -16.38 10.48 -7.74
C PRO A 6 -15.52 11.65 -8.23
N ASP A 7 -16.12 12.53 -9.02
CA ASP A 7 -15.38 13.63 -9.68
C ASP A 7 -14.63 14.53 -8.70
N GLU A 8 -15.16 14.73 -7.49
CA GLU A 8 -14.48 15.50 -6.45
C GLU A 8 -13.14 14.86 -6.08
N VAL A 9 -13.10 13.54 -5.89
CA VAL A 9 -11.88 12.78 -5.56
C VAL A 9 -10.90 12.85 -6.74
N ILE A 10 -11.38 12.59 -7.96
CA ILE A 10 -10.54 12.66 -9.17
C ILE A 10 -9.94 14.05 -9.36
N ASN A 11 -10.71 15.11 -9.09
CA ASN A 11 -10.23 16.49 -9.23
C ASN A 11 -9.13 16.82 -8.21
N VAL A 12 -9.17 16.26 -7.00
CA VAL A 12 -8.07 16.38 -6.02
C VAL A 12 -6.79 15.74 -6.58
N TYR A 13 -6.88 14.51 -7.12
CA TYR A 13 -5.73 13.85 -7.76
C TYR A 13 -5.19 14.65 -8.95
N ARG A 14 -6.06 15.14 -9.84
CA ARG A 14 -5.67 15.99 -10.99
C ARG A 14 -4.96 17.25 -10.53
N LYS A 15 -5.51 17.96 -9.53
CA LYS A 15 -4.90 19.17 -8.97
C LYS A 15 -3.52 18.90 -8.37
N ASN A 16 -3.36 17.81 -7.66
CA ASN A 16 -2.08 17.43 -7.07
C ASN A 16 -1.06 17.04 -8.15
N ALA A 17 -1.47 16.26 -9.14
CA ALA A 17 -0.60 15.88 -10.26
C ALA A 17 -0.18 17.08 -11.15
N ALA A 18 -1.02 18.11 -11.22
CA ALA A 18 -0.73 19.34 -11.97
C ALA A 18 0.26 20.28 -11.27
N GLN A 19 0.64 20.03 -10.02
CA GLN A 19 1.65 20.85 -9.34
C GLN A 19 3.00 20.76 -10.06
N PRO A 20 3.79 21.85 -10.07
CA PRO A 20 5.11 21.85 -10.69
C PRO A 20 5.97 20.68 -10.20
N ARG A 21 6.52 19.92 -11.13
CA ARG A 21 7.38 18.74 -10.87
C ARG A 21 6.69 17.51 -10.21
N ALA A 22 5.39 17.56 -9.88
CA ALA A 22 4.70 16.46 -9.22
C ALA A 22 4.77 15.16 -10.03
N LEU A 23 4.43 15.18 -11.31
CA LEU A 23 4.52 14.01 -12.19
C LEU A 23 5.95 13.45 -12.27
N ASN A 24 6.97 14.32 -12.35
CA ASN A 24 8.36 13.86 -12.33
C ASN A 24 8.72 13.19 -11.00
N ALA A 25 8.26 13.71 -9.87
CA ALA A 25 8.48 13.12 -8.55
C ALA A 25 7.81 11.74 -8.44
N MET A 26 6.56 11.62 -8.88
CA MET A 26 5.81 10.35 -8.90
C MET A 26 6.54 9.28 -9.73
N VAL A 27 6.98 9.63 -10.94
CA VAL A 27 7.74 8.70 -11.81
C VAL A 27 9.11 8.38 -11.23
N ASN A 28 9.79 9.34 -10.61
CA ASN A 28 11.11 9.14 -10.01
C ASN A 28 11.08 8.18 -8.82
N TYR A 29 9.96 8.06 -8.12
CA TYR A 29 9.79 7.03 -7.09
C TYR A 29 10.03 5.63 -7.66
N TYR A 30 9.38 5.28 -8.77
CA TYR A 30 9.57 3.99 -9.43
C TYR A 30 10.96 3.85 -10.06
N ARG A 31 11.51 4.92 -10.63
CA ARG A 31 12.88 4.91 -11.17
C ARG A 31 13.90 4.63 -10.06
N ALA A 32 13.72 5.22 -8.89
CA ALA A 32 14.58 4.98 -7.74
C ALA A 32 14.48 3.53 -7.25
N LEU A 33 13.27 2.98 -7.16
CA LEU A 33 13.04 1.58 -6.80
C LEU A 33 13.81 0.62 -7.73
N LEU A 34 13.70 0.83 -9.05
CA LEU A 34 14.37 -0.01 -10.04
C LEU A 34 15.89 0.14 -10.04
N ARG A 35 16.41 1.36 -9.79
CA ARG A 35 17.86 1.64 -9.82
C ARG A 35 18.58 1.24 -8.53
N TYR A 36 17.93 1.45 -7.39
CA TYR A 36 18.59 1.38 -6.08
C TYR A 36 18.03 0.27 -5.18
N GLY A 37 16.81 -0.22 -5.42
CA GLY A 37 16.17 -1.22 -4.58
C GLY A 37 16.97 -2.52 -4.45
N ARG A 38 17.66 -2.94 -5.53
CA ARG A 38 18.51 -4.14 -5.54
C ARG A 38 19.91 -3.93 -4.97
N ARG A 39 20.34 -2.68 -4.73
CA ARG A 39 21.72 -2.39 -4.28
C ARG A 39 21.89 -2.46 -2.77
N LYS A 40 20.83 -2.20 -2.02
CA LYS A 40 20.90 -2.10 -0.56
C LYS A 40 20.81 -3.47 0.13
N TYR A 41 19.96 -4.36 -0.40
CA TYR A 41 19.77 -5.70 0.15
C TYR A 41 20.04 -6.73 -0.95
N LYS A 42 21.09 -7.52 -0.76
CA LYS A 42 21.49 -8.56 -1.73
C LYS A 42 20.61 -9.79 -1.63
N THR A 43 20.15 -10.08 -0.42
CA THR A 43 19.23 -11.19 -0.14
C THR A 43 18.11 -10.72 0.80
N LEU A 44 17.03 -11.49 0.88
CA LEU A 44 15.95 -11.21 1.84
C LEU A 44 16.39 -11.36 3.29
N SER A 45 17.42 -12.21 3.54
CA SER A 45 18.02 -12.37 4.87
C SER A 45 18.75 -11.14 5.39
N ASP A 46 19.13 -10.22 4.50
CA ASP A 46 19.80 -8.97 4.87
C ASP A 46 18.80 -7.87 5.30
N PHE A 47 17.50 -8.17 5.21
CA PHE A 47 16.47 -7.20 5.58
C PHE A 47 16.33 -7.14 7.11
N PRO A 48 16.41 -5.95 7.73
CA PRO A 48 16.22 -5.83 9.17
C PRO A 48 14.79 -6.19 9.56
N ILE A 49 14.63 -6.84 10.71
CA ILE A 49 13.32 -7.10 11.28
C ILE A 49 12.70 -5.77 11.73
N ILE A 50 11.44 -5.58 11.42
CA ILE A 50 10.64 -4.42 11.84
C ILE A 50 9.89 -4.81 13.11
N ASP A 51 10.23 -4.18 14.23
CA ASP A 51 9.63 -4.47 15.55
C ASP A 51 8.45 -3.53 15.86
N THR A 52 8.27 -2.49 15.09
CA THR A 52 7.13 -1.58 15.25
C THR A 52 5.82 -2.33 14.97
N PRO A 53 4.80 -2.21 15.84
CA PRO A 53 3.47 -2.74 15.56
C PRO A 53 2.97 -2.28 14.19
N THR A 54 2.59 -3.21 13.35
CA THR A 54 2.26 -2.94 11.95
C THR A 54 0.91 -3.55 11.60
N LEU A 55 -0.01 -2.74 11.10
CA LEU A 55 -1.25 -3.19 10.46
C LEU A 55 -1.06 -3.22 8.94
N MET A 56 -1.27 -4.38 8.33
CA MET A 56 -1.32 -4.55 6.88
C MET A 56 -2.76 -4.92 6.47
N VAL A 57 -3.40 -4.04 5.71
CA VAL A 57 -4.73 -4.29 5.14
C VAL A 57 -4.57 -4.55 3.65
N TRP A 58 -5.11 -5.67 3.15
CA TRP A 58 -4.93 -6.10 1.77
C TRP A 58 -6.23 -6.52 1.12
N GLY A 59 -6.49 -6.04 -0.10
CA GLY A 59 -7.64 -6.49 -0.89
C GLY A 59 -7.37 -7.88 -1.50
N GLU A 60 -8.30 -8.81 -1.32
CA GLU A 60 -8.13 -10.18 -1.86
C GLU A 60 -8.18 -10.24 -3.37
N GLU A 61 -8.85 -9.27 -4.01
CA GLU A 61 -8.99 -9.14 -5.45
C GLU A 61 -8.01 -8.12 -6.05
N ASP A 62 -6.88 -7.87 -5.39
CA ASP A 62 -5.85 -6.95 -5.88
C ASP A 62 -5.32 -7.43 -7.24
N VAL A 63 -5.61 -6.64 -8.28
CA VAL A 63 -5.23 -6.91 -9.67
C VAL A 63 -3.81 -6.45 -10.00
N ALA A 64 -3.21 -5.60 -9.18
CA ALA A 64 -1.86 -5.07 -9.38
C ALA A 64 -0.80 -5.92 -8.68
N LEU A 65 -1.08 -6.34 -7.45
CA LEU A 65 -0.17 -7.12 -6.63
C LEU A 65 -0.89 -8.34 -6.04
N SER A 66 -0.46 -9.52 -6.41
CA SER A 66 -1.05 -10.76 -5.91
C SER A 66 -1.00 -10.85 -4.37
N LYS A 67 -2.06 -11.33 -3.75
CA LYS A 67 -2.12 -11.69 -2.31
C LYS A 67 -0.91 -12.55 -1.87
N LYS A 68 -0.35 -13.34 -2.79
CA LYS A 68 0.85 -14.14 -2.51
C LYS A 68 2.06 -13.31 -2.09
N THR A 69 2.12 -12.03 -2.45
CA THR A 69 3.21 -11.14 -2.05
C THR A 69 3.19 -10.79 -0.56
N THR A 70 2.08 -11.01 0.13
CA THR A 70 1.96 -10.79 1.58
C THR A 70 2.38 -12.01 2.40
N LEU A 71 2.56 -13.17 1.76
CA LEU A 71 2.96 -14.40 2.45
C LEU A 71 4.35 -14.26 3.07
N ASN A 72 4.50 -14.75 4.29
CA ASN A 72 5.73 -14.69 5.08
C ASN A 72 6.20 -13.27 5.44
N THR A 73 5.34 -12.25 5.41
CA THR A 73 5.68 -10.90 5.91
C THR A 73 6.02 -10.93 7.39
N ASP A 74 5.44 -11.84 8.16
CA ASP A 74 5.73 -12.12 9.57
C ASP A 74 7.19 -12.45 9.85
N ARG A 75 7.95 -12.91 8.84
CA ARG A 75 9.41 -13.12 8.95
C ARG A 75 10.19 -11.82 9.03
N TYR A 76 9.61 -10.71 8.61
CA TYR A 76 10.26 -9.39 8.53
C TYR A 76 9.60 -8.37 9.46
N VAL A 77 8.42 -8.68 10.00
CA VAL A 77 7.64 -7.82 10.90
C VAL A 77 7.22 -8.66 12.10
N SER A 78 7.89 -8.45 13.25
CA SER A 78 7.68 -9.26 14.44
C SER A 78 6.30 -9.08 15.06
N ASN A 79 5.70 -7.92 14.92
CA ASN A 79 4.37 -7.57 15.44
C ASN A 79 3.44 -7.16 14.29
N LEU A 80 3.06 -8.15 13.46
CA LEU A 80 2.23 -7.96 12.28
C LEU A 80 0.77 -8.34 12.55
N THR A 81 -0.14 -7.40 12.34
CA THR A 81 -1.57 -7.65 12.17
C THR A 81 -1.91 -7.60 10.69
N LEU A 82 -2.25 -8.74 10.08
CA LEU A 82 -2.59 -8.85 8.66
C LEU A 82 -4.09 -9.10 8.50
N LYS A 83 -4.78 -8.22 7.80
CA LYS A 83 -6.22 -8.29 7.51
C LYS A 83 -6.46 -8.31 6.01
N TYR A 84 -7.28 -9.25 5.55
CA TYR A 84 -7.70 -9.36 4.16
C TYR A 84 -9.14 -8.89 4.01
N LEU A 85 -9.41 -8.13 2.93
CA LEU A 85 -10.75 -7.62 2.61
C LEU A 85 -11.28 -8.34 1.36
N PRO A 86 -12.25 -9.26 1.53
CA PRO A 86 -12.89 -9.95 0.39
C PRO A 86 -13.63 -8.95 -0.52
N GLY A 87 -13.57 -9.17 -1.83
CA GLY A 87 -14.26 -8.33 -2.82
C GLY A 87 -13.63 -6.94 -3.02
N VAL A 88 -12.47 -6.68 -2.40
CA VAL A 88 -11.75 -5.41 -2.48
C VAL A 88 -10.47 -5.59 -3.28
N SER A 89 -10.16 -4.64 -4.16
CA SER A 89 -8.98 -4.66 -5.01
C SER A 89 -7.82 -3.83 -4.43
N HIS A 90 -7.02 -3.19 -5.30
CA HIS A 90 -5.76 -2.54 -4.96
C HIS A 90 -5.90 -1.31 -4.06
N TRP A 91 -6.94 -0.53 -4.24
CA TRP A 91 -7.15 0.73 -3.52
C TRP A 91 -8.08 0.55 -2.33
N VAL A 92 -7.66 -0.27 -1.35
CA VAL A 92 -8.51 -0.67 -0.21
C VAL A 92 -9.15 0.51 0.52
N GLN A 93 -8.42 1.62 0.69
CA GLN A 93 -8.93 2.82 1.37
C GLN A 93 -9.97 3.59 0.55
N GLN A 94 -10.01 3.40 -0.77
CA GLN A 94 -11.01 4.01 -1.64
C GLN A 94 -12.20 3.08 -1.88
N GLU A 95 -11.92 1.78 -1.91
CA GLU A 95 -12.92 0.76 -2.22
C GLU A 95 -13.74 0.34 -0.99
N ALA A 96 -13.14 0.39 0.20
CA ALA A 96 -13.75 -0.02 1.46
C ALA A 96 -13.35 0.91 2.62
N PRO A 97 -13.60 2.24 2.53
CA PRO A 97 -13.10 3.21 3.51
C PRO A 97 -13.56 2.93 4.94
N ASP A 98 -14.81 2.53 5.13
CA ASP A 98 -15.36 2.25 6.46
C ASP A 98 -14.68 1.06 7.11
N GLN A 99 -14.48 -0.04 6.37
CA GLN A 99 -13.80 -1.24 6.87
C GLN A 99 -12.34 -0.92 7.22
N VAL A 100 -11.64 -0.16 6.38
CA VAL A 100 -10.24 0.24 6.63
C VAL A 100 -10.16 1.13 7.87
N ASN A 101 -11.06 2.11 8.01
CA ASN A 101 -11.09 3.00 9.17
C ASN A 101 -11.38 2.25 10.47
N ASP A 102 -12.27 1.27 10.45
CA ASP A 102 -12.59 0.47 11.64
C ASP A 102 -11.41 -0.41 12.05
N LEU A 103 -10.70 -1.02 11.09
CA LEU A 103 -9.48 -1.77 11.35
C LEU A 103 -8.36 -0.89 11.92
N ILE A 104 -8.23 0.35 11.45
CA ILE A 104 -7.25 1.32 12.00
C ILE A 104 -7.63 1.69 13.44
N LYS A 105 -8.90 1.96 13.72
CA LYS A 105 -9.35 2.26 15.09
C LYS A 105 -9.11 1.09 16.04
N GLU A 106 -9.45 -0.14 15.62
CA GLU A 106 -9.18 -1.36 16.38
C GLU A 106 -7.69 -1.54 16.68
N PHE A 107 -6.84 -1.26 15.69
CA PHE A 107 -5.40 -1.42 15.84
C PHE A 107 -4.75 -0.37 16.76
N LEU A 108 -5.34 0.82 16.86
CA LEU A 108 -4.82 1.93 17.69
C LEU A 108 -5.40 1.96 19.10
N SER A 109 -6.41 1.13 19.42
CA SER A 109 -7.03 1.04 20.75
C SER A 109 -6.25 0.13 21.67
#